data_f295d2af378fdf506588fb10fbc1ab42
#
_entry.id   f295d2af378fdf506588fb10fbc1ab42
#
_cell.length_a   1.000
_cell.length_b   1.000
_cell.length_c   1.000
_cell.angle_alpha   90.00
_cell.angle_beta   90.00
_cell.angle_gamma   90.00
#
_symmetry.space_group_name_H-M   'P 1'
#
loop_
_entity.id
_entity.type
_entity.pdbx_description
1 polymer ?
#
loop_
_entity_poly.entity_id
_entity_poly.type
_entity_poly.pdbx_seq_one_letter_code
_entity_poly.pdbx_strand_id
1 'polypeptide(L)'
;AGSASLETGDWWLVGQDEAEMPLIDRVEQVLYNHLVNVRQSLPDEIMRVVFEELPGIFTPEREVLLSCLESYADPVDPETHLWELRDHERPEIRQADLESIVTSLHQIGQQLSYQVQGENPLFWIDDDQGQPAYCFNILSTAVIYPCYHPLQDARSRVLVIPGSRANLLAYKKQRDPLLKNRLEKDFVVMKYRLVRDLEVNPLLSRELFNEQILVDPPEYHSSQLALF
;
A
#
# COMPACT_ATOMS: atom_id res chain seq x y z
N ALA A 1 -18.71 -0.11 26.24
CA ALA A 1 -17.79 1.03 26.31
C ALA A 1 -17.19 1.18 24.93
N GLY A 2 -17.52 2.26 24.22
CA GLY A 2 -16.95 2.54 22.89
C GLY A 2 -15.47 2.90 23.00
N SER A 3 -14.68 2.50 22.04
CA SER A 3 -13.31 2.98 21.86
C SER A 3 -13.34 4.28 21.04
N ALA A 4 -12.36 5.16 21.29
CA ALA A 4 -12.16 6.36 20.49
C ALA A 4 -10.97 6.12 19.55
N SER A 5 -11.07 6.60 18.33
CA SER A 5 -10.01 6.56 17.33
C SER A 5 -9.63 7.98 16.92
N LEU A 6 -8.35 8.20 16.61
CA LEU A 6 -7.85 9.44 16.04
C LEU A 6 -7.52 9.20 14.56
N GLU A 7 -8.28 9.80 13.68
CA GLU A 7 -7.99 9.85 12.24
C GLU A 7 -7.93 11.31 11.81
N THR A 8 -7.05 11.65 10.90
CA THR A 8 -6.93 13.00 10.32
C THR A 8 -6.89 14.16 11.34
N GLY A 9 -6.46 13.90 12.59
CA GLY A 9 -6.38 14.90 13.65
C GLY A 9 -7.60 15.03 14.54
N ASP A 10 -8.72 14.39 14.20
CA ASP A 10 -9.97 14.44 14.97
C ASP A 10 -10.25 13.15 15.75
N TRP A 11 -10.91 13.28 16.91
CA TRP A 11 -11.30 12.14 17.74
C TRP A 11 -12.75 11.76 17.49
N TRP A 12 -13.03 10.49 17.26
CA TRP A 12 -14.39 9.98 17.22
C TRP A 12 -14.53 8.62 17.91
N LEU A 13 -15.77 8.30 18.22
CA LEU A 13 -16.12 7.02 18.79
C LEU A 13 -16.14 5.95 17.69
N VAL A 14 -15.30 4.95 17.83
CA VAL A 14 -15.39 3.76 16.99
C VAL A 14 -16.60 2.95 17.45
N GLY A 15 -17.52 2.66 16.54
CA GLY A 15 -18.64 1.75 16.79
C GLY A 15 -18.14 0.37 17.22
N GLN A 16 -18.99 -0.40 17.88
CA GLN A 16 -18.65 -1.77 18.33
C GLN A 16 -18.51 -2.78 17.16
N ASP A 17 -18.89 -2.40 15.96
CA ASP A 17 -18.69 -3.21 14.76
C ASP A 17 -17.23 -3.07 14.35
N GLU A 18 -16.46 -4.11 14.68
CA GLU A 18 -15.07 -4.23 14.31
C GLU A 18 -14.88 -3.91 12.84
N ALA A 19 -14.07 -2.90 12.60
CA ALA A 19 -13.36 -2.75 11.37
C ALA A 19 -14.11 -2.18 10.17
N GLU A 20 -14.64 -0.98 10.28
CA GLU A 20 -14.76 -0.16 9.08
C GLU A 20 -13.34 0.17 8.58
N MET A 21 -13.16 0.00 7.26
CA MET A 21 -11.94 0.42 6.58
C MET A 21 -11.65 1.90 6.89
N PRO A 22 -10.42 2.27 7.25
CA PRO A 22 -10.05 3.66 7.54
C PRO A 22 -10.51 4.62 6.45
N LEU A 23 -10.96 5.82 6.84
CA LEU A 23 -11.46 6.82 5.89
C LEU A 23 -10.48 7.09 4.75
N ILE A 24 -9.19 7.22 5.06
CA ILE A 24 -8.15 7.48 4.06
C ILE A 24 -8.01 6.33 3.05
N ASP A 25 -8.25 5.08 3.45
CA ASP A 25 -8.25 3.93 2.55
C ASP A 25 -9.48 3.94 1.62
N ARG A 26 -10.64 4.35 2.15
CA ARG A 26 -11.87 4.55 1.34
C ARG A 26 -11.70 5.68 0.34
N VAL A 27 -11.08 6.79 0.75
CA VAL A 27 -10.75 7.92 -0.15
C VAL A 27 -9.83 7.47 -1.27
N GLU A 28 -8.77 6.70 -0.97
CA GLU A 28 -7.87 6.14 -1.97
C GLU A 28 -8.63 5.30 -3.00
N GLN A 29 -9.53 4.42 -2.56
CA GLN A 29 -10.32 3.56 -3.45
C GLN A 29 -11.26 4.36 -4.35
N VAL A 30 -12.02 5.30 -3.79
CA VAL A 30 -12.96 6.14 -4.55
C VAL A 30 -12.22 6.97 -5.59
N LEU A 31 -11.12 7.62 -5.19
CA LEU A 31 -10.28 8.41 -6.09
C LEU A 31 -9.71 7.58 -7.24
N TYR A 32 -9.12 6.43 -6.92
CA TYR A 32 -8.57 5.55 -7.95
C TYR A 32 -9.64 5.07 -8.93
N ASN A 33 -10.79 4.60 -8.43
CA ASN A 33 -11.90 4.15 -9.28
C ASN A 33 -12.43 5.28 -10.18
N HIS A 34 -12.52 6.51 -9.65
CA HIS A 34 -12.90 7.66 -10.45
C HIS A 34 -11.90 7.91 -11.59
N LEU A 35 -10.60 7.97 -11.29
CA LEU A 35 -9.55 8.20 -12.30
C LEU A 35 -9.49 7.08 -13.36
N VAL A 36 -9.73 5.84 -12.98
CA VAL A 36 -9.83 4.72 -13.95
C VAL A 36 -10.96 4.95 -14.94
N ASN A 37 -12.10 5.48 -14.49
CA ASN A 37 -13.27 5.69 -15.33
C ASN A 37 -13.14 6.92 -16.25
N VAL A 38 -12.62 8.04 -15.73
CA VAL A 38 -12.58 9.31 -16.49
C VAL A 38 -11.20 9.62 -17.07
N ARG A 39 -10.16 8.94 -16.59
CA ARG A 39 -8.76 9.10 -16.93
C ARG A 39 -8.13 10.43 -16.50
N GLN A 40 -8.81 11.54 -16.68
CA GLN A 40 -8.39 12.89 -16.30
C GLN A 40 -9.47 13.54 -15.46
N SER A 41 -9.09 14.27 -14.40
CA SER A 41 -10.04 15.00 -13.57
C SER A 41 -9.38 16.17 -12.84
N LEU A 42 -10.20 17.15 -12.50
CA LEU A 42 -9.81 18.25 -11.62
C LEU A 42 -9.93 17.82 -10.15
N PRO A 43 -9.08 18.35 -9.24
CA PRO A 43 -9.18 18.05 -7.81
C PRO A 43 -10.56 18.32 -7.22
N ASP A 44 -11.23 19.39 -7.66
CA ASP A 44 -12.57 19.74 -7.18
C ASP A 44 -13.65 18.73 -7.63
N GLU A 45 -13.49 18.15 -8.83
CA GLU A 45 -14.37 17.07 -9.31
C GLU A 45 -14.18 15.80 -8.49
N ILE A 46 -12.91 15.43 -8.23
CA ILE A 46 -12.57 14.28 -7.42
C ILE A 46 -13.11 14.49 -5.98
N MET A 47 -12.93 15.69 -5.43
CA MET A 47 -13.45 16.02 -4.10
C MET A 47 -14.97 15.84 -4.05
N ARG A 48 -15.69 16.31 -5.08
CA ARG A 48 -17.14 16.13 -5.17
C ARG A 48 -17.53 14.65 -5.18
N VAL A 49 -16.85 13.83 -6.00
CA VAL A 49 -17.13 12.39 -6.05
C VAL A 49 -16.85 11.70 -4.72
N VAL A 50 -15.75 12.07 -4.05
CA VAL A 50 -15.45 11.55 -2.72
C VAL A 50 -16.53 11.92 -1.70
N PHE A 51 -17.08 13.13 -1.74
CA PHE A 51 -18.20 13.53 -0.86
C PHE A 51 -19.51 12.81 -1.18
N GLU A 52 -19.78 12.57 -2.45
CA GLU A 52 -20.99 11.84 -2.89
C GLU A 52 -20.94 10.36 -2.48
N GLU A 53 -19.76 9.72 -2.62
CA GLU A 53 -19.58 8.31 -2.31
C GLU A 53 -19.37 8.02 -0.81
N LEU A 54 -18.86 8.99 -0.06
CA LEU A 54 -18.58 8.88 1.37
C LEU A 54 -19.38 9.90 2.18
N PRO A 55 -20.73 9.81 2.15
CA PRO A 55 -21.57 10.75 2.89
C PRO A 55 -21.42 10.54 4.40
N GLY A 56 -21.08 11.59 5.12
CA GLY A 56 -20.94 11.52 6.57
C GLY A 56 -20.40 12.80 7.19
N ILE A 57 -20.14 12.74 8.50
CA ILE A 57 -19.68 13.88 9.30
C ILE A 57 -18.25 14.31 8.92
N PHE A 58 -17.50 13.40 8.29
CA PHE A 58 -16.07 13.58 8.05
C PHE A 58 -15.79 13.89 6.58
N THR A 59 -15.35 15.11 6.37
CA THR A 59 -14.82 15.59 5.10
C THR A 59 -13.34 15.27 5.06
N PRO A 60 -12.84 14.48 4.08
CA PRO A 60 -11.42 14.27 3.94
C PRO A 60 -10.70 15.60 3.75
N GLU A 61 -9.57 15.77 4.45
CA GLU A 61 -8.73 16.93 4.25
C GLU A 61 -8.19 16.96 2.82
N ARG A 62 -8.03 18.16 2.27
CA ARG A 62 -7.48 18.35 0.91
C ARG A 62 -6.11 17.67 0.74
N GLU A 63 -5.29 17.66 1.79
CA GLU A 63 -3.98 17.02 1.78
C GLU A 63 -4.07 15.50 1.59
N VAL A 64 -5.06 14.85 2.18
CA VAL A 64 -5.33 13.40 1.98
C VAL A 64 -5.62 13.12 0.51
N LEU A 65 -6.49 13.93 -0.09
CA LEU A 65 -6.82 13.81 -1.51
C LEU A 65 -5.60 14.00 -2.40
N LEU A 66 -4.80 15.04 -2.15
CA LEU A 66 -3.60 15.33 -2.93
C LEU A 66 -2.56 14.22 -2.78
N SER A 67 -2.33 13.69 -1.58
CA SER A 67 -1.41 12.57 -1.36
C SER A 67 -1.86 11.31 -2.11
N CYS A 68 -3.17 11.06 -2.17
CA CYS A 68 -3.72 9.98 -3.00
C CYS A 68 -3.50 10.27 -4.50
N LEU A 69 -3.80 11.48 -4.98
CA LEU A 69 -3.59 11.89 -6.37
C LEU A 69 -2.13 11.70 -6.80
N GLU A 70 -1.18 12.25 -6.05
CA GLU A 70 0.25 12.12 -6.31
C GLU A 70 0.73 10.66 -6.38
N SER A 71 0.02 9.77 -5.70
CA SER A 71 0.34 8.34 -5.73
C SER A 71 -0.08 7.66 -7.04
N TYR A 72 -1.13 8.14 -7.72
CA TYR A 72 -1.75 7.47 -8.88
C TYR A 72 -1.66 8.25 -10.19
N ALA A 73 -1.54 9.56 -10.12
CA ALA A 73 -1.68 10.46 -11.25
C ALA A 73 -0.54 11.46 -11.34
N ASP A 74 -0.41 12.09 -12.49
CA ASP A 74 0.48 13.22 -12.71
C ASP A 74 -0.32 14.46 -13.12
N PRO A 75 0.13 15.67 -12.74
CA PRO A 75 -0.46 16.90 -13.24
C PRO A 75 -0.17 17.02 -14.75
N VAL A 76 -1.21 17.28 -15.53
CA VAL A 76 -1.08 17.45 -17.00
C VAL A 76 -0.57 18.84 -17.33
N ASP A 77 -1.12 19.85 -16.64
CA ASP A 77 -0.81 21.24 -16.83
C ASP A 77 -0.93 22.01 -15.51
N PRO A 78 0.11 22.74 -15.11
CA PRO A 78 0.09 23.53 -13.88
C PRO A 78 -1.00 24.62 -13.84
N GLU A 79 -1.38 25.17 -15.00
CA GLU A 79 -2.39 26.25 -15.08
C GLU A 79 -3.81 25.73 -14.88
N THR A 80 -4.10 24.55 -15.42
CA THR A 80 -5.44 23.94 -15.35
C THR A 80 -5.67 23.09 -14.11
N HIS A 81 -4.60 22.75 -13.38
CA HIS A 81 -4.65 21.80 -12.26
C HIS A 81 -5.28 20.44 -12.62
N LEU A 82 -5.27 20.07 -13.90
CA LEU A 82 -5.80 18.81 -14.38
C LEU A 82 -4.82 17.68 -14.05
N TRP A 83 -5.33 16.57 -13.52
CA TRP A 83 -4.57 15.37 -13.22
C TRP A 83 -4.96 14.24 -14.15
N GLU A 84 -3.97 13.45 -14.58
CA GLU A 84 -4.17 12.28 -15.43
C GLU A 84 -3.64 11.03 -14.76
N LEU A 85 -4.45 9.95 -14.78
CA LEU A 85 -4.02 8.63 -14.32
C LEU A 85 -2.78 8.19 -15.11
N ARG A 86 -1.71 7.82 -14.42
CA ARG A 86 -0.50 7.30 -15.07
C ARG A 86 -0.80 6.04 -15.87
N ASP A 87 -0.17 5.87 -17.02
CA ASP A 87 -0.41 4.71 -17.88
C ASP A 87 -0.16 3.38 -17.17
N HIS A 88 0.89 3.30 -16.34
CA HIS A 88 1.19 2.09 -15.57
C HIS A 88 0.23 1.84 -14.38
N GLU A 89 -0.65 2.79 -14.08
CA GLU A 89 -1.69 2.65 -13.06
C GLU A 89 -3.03 2.15 -13.63
N ARG A 90 -3.09 1.84 -14.91
CA ARG A 90 -4.27 1.19 -15.50
C ARG A 90 -4.46 -0.20 -14.93
N PRO A 91 -5.71 -0.65 -14.71
CA PRO A 91 -6.01 -1.92 -14.06
C PRO A 91 -5.25 -3.10 -14.64
N GLU A 92 -5.20 -3.20 -15.97
CA GLU A 92 -4.57 -4.31 -16.68
C GLU A 92 -3.04 -4.33 -16.46
N ILE A 93 -2.41 -3.15 -16.47
CA ILE A 93 -0.96 -3.02 -16.28
C ILE A 93 -0.61 -3.29 -14.82
N ARG A 94 -1.40 -2.78 -13.88
CA ARG A 94 -1.21 -3.05 -12.44
C ARG A 94 -1.37 -4.53 -12.12
N GLN A 95 -2.35 -5.20 -12.74
CA GLN A 95 -2.55 -6.63 -12.57
C GLN A 95 -1.36 -7.43 -13.10
N ALA A 96 -0.89 -7.12 -14.31
CA ALA A 96 0.28 -7.75 -14.91
C ALA A 96 1.55 -7.52 -14.07
N ASP A 97 1.72 -6.31 -13.51
CA ASP A 97 2.84 -5.97 -12.64
C ASP A 97 2.80 -6.79 -11.33
N LEU A 98 1.63 -6.91 -10.72
CA LEU A 98 1.41 -7.73 -9.52
C LEU A 98 1.75 -9.20 -9.79
N GLU A 99 1.27 -9.78 -10.88
CA GLU A 99 1.54 -11.16 -11.29
C GLU A 99 3.04 -11.39 -11.55
N SER A 100 3.71 -10.39 -12.14
CA SER A 100 5.17 -10.41 -12.31
C SER A 100 5.89 -10.48 -10.96
N ILE A 101 5.49 -9.67 -9.98
CA ILE A 101 6.08 -9.69 -8.63
C ILE A 101 5.82 -11.01 -7.90
N VAL A 102 4.63 -11.58 -8.04
CA VAL A 102 4.32 -12.93 -7.50
C VAL A 102 5.28 -13.96 -8.10
N THR A 103 5.49 -13.92 -9.42
CA THR A 103 6.41 -14.81 -10.13
C THR A 103 7.85 -14.65 -9.65
N SER A 104 8.33 -13.41 -9.53
CA SER A 104 9.66 -13.10 -9.01
C SER A 104 9.87 -13.63 -7.59
N LEU A 105 8.88 -13.45 -6.69
CA LEU A 105 8.94 -13.97 -5.33
C LEU A 105 8.95 -15.50 -5.29
N HIS A 106 8.23 -16.17 -6.20
CA HIS A 106 8.31 -17.62 -6.35
C HIS A 106 9.74 -18.07 -6.70
N GLN A 107 10.36 -17.42 -7.69
CA GLN A 107 11.72 -17.75 -8.15
C GLN A 107 12.77 -17.50 -7.05
N ILE A 108 12.69 -16.34 -6.38
CA ILE A 108 13.57 -15.99 -5.26
C ILE A 108 13.42 -17.03 -4.13
N GLY A 109 12.20 -17.39 -3.75
CA GLY A 109 11.95 -18.36 -2.70
C GLY A 109 12.56 -19.73 -3.02
N GLN A 110 12.39 -20.21 -4.25
CA GLN A 110 13.00 -21.46 -4.72
C GLN A 110 14.52 -21.38 -4.75
N GLN A 111 15.12 -20.28 -5.23
CA GLN A 111 16.56 -20.05 -5.23
C GLN A 111 17.14 -20.10 -3.79
N LEU A 112 16.41 -19.58 -2.81
CA LEU A 112 16.78 -19.58 -1.41
C LEU A 112 16.43 -20.90 -0.68
N SER A 113 15.99 -21.93 -1.43
CA SER A 113 15.62 -23.25 -0.90
C SER A 113 14.49 -23.18 0.15
N TYR A 114 13.47 -22.37 -0.13
CA TYR A 114 12.20 -22.43 0.58
C TYR A 114 11.16 -23.21 -0.23
N GLN A 115 10.27 -23.93 0.44
CA GLN A 115 9.05 -24.40 -0.17
C GLN A 115 8.09 -23.21 -0.33
N VAL A 116 7.71 -22.90 -1.58
CA VAL A 116 6.83 -21.76 -1.88
C VAL A 116 5.41 -22.24 -2.09
N GLN A 117 4.44 -21.61 -1.41
CA GLN A 117 3.02 -21.96 -1.48
C GLN A 117 2.14 -20.70 -1.60
N GLY A 118 1.03 -20.83 -2.32
CA GLY A 118 0.06 -19.75 -2.54
C GLY A 118 0.53 -18.73 -3.57
N GLU A 119 -0.29 -17.72 -3.79
CA GLU A 119 -0.02 -16.62 -4.71
C GLU A 119 -0.10 -15.27 -3.98
N ASN A 120 -1.23 -15.00 -3.33
CA ASN A 120 -1.43 -13.80 -2.54
C ASN A 120 -2.48 -14.03 -1.44
N PRO A 121 -2.10 -14.23 -0.18
CA PRO A 121 -0.72 -14.23 0.32
C PRO A 121 0.13 -15.40 -0.20
N LEU A 122 1.43 -15.11 -0.39
CA LEU A 122 2.44 -16.08 -0.77
C LEU A 122 3.29 -16.44 0.45
N PHE A 123 3.57 -17.73 0.64
CA PHE A 123 4.30 -18.24 1.81
C PHE A 123 5.62 -18.87 1.39
N TRP A 124 6.68 -18.55 2.13
CA TRP A 124 7.93 -19.28 2.09
C TRP A 124 8.08 -20.13 3.36
N ILE A 125 8.10 -21.42 3.21
CA ILE A 125 8.13 -22.41 4.30
C ILE A 125 9.52 -22.98 4.40
N ASP A 126 10.04 -23.02 5.62
CA ASP A 126 11.34 -23.63 5.92
C ASP A 126 11.12 -25.14 6.12
N ASP A 127 11.83 -25.97 5.35
CA ASP A 127 11.66 -27.43 5.39
C ASP A 127 11.95 -28.02 6.78
N ASP A 128 12.85 -27.39 7.54
CA ASP A 128 13.26 -27.90 8.85
C ASP A 128 12.21 -27.66 9.96
N GLN A 129 11.29 -26.71 9.79
CA GLN A 129 10.38 -26.28 10.87
C GLN A 129 8.90 -26.43 10.54
N GLY A 130 8.52 -26.62 9.28
CA GLY A 130 7.12 -26.75 8.83
C GLY A 130 6.26 -25.50 9.05
N GLN A 131 6.86 -24.41 9.58
CA GLN A 131 6.18 -23.12 9.75
C GLN A 131 6.61 -22.14 8.68
N PRO A 132 5.70 -21.25 8.21
CA PRO A 132 6.06 -20.21 7.29
C PRO A 132 7.14 -19.28 7.87
N ALA A 133 8.28 -19.19 7.18
CA ALA A 133 9.33 -18.21 7.48
C ALA A 133 8.83 -16.80 7.13
N TYR A 134 8.16 -16.69 5.96
CA TYR A 134 7.64 -15.43 5.44
C TYR A 134 6.20 -15.61 4.94
N CYS A 135 5.40 -14.56 5.14
CA CYS A 135 4.10 -14.37 4.50
C CYS A 135 4.11 -13.05 3.75
N PHE A 136 4.06 -13.10 2.43
CA PHE A 136 4.04 -11.93 1.56
C PHE A 136 2.61 -11.58 1.18
N ASN A 137 2.18 -10.37 1.53
CA ASN A 137 0.96 -9.76 1.05
C ASN A 137 1.36 -8.79 -0.08
N ILE A 138 1.04 -9.12 -1.31
CA ILE A 138 1.44 -8.37 -2.50
C ILE A 138 0.29 -7.47 -2.90
N LEU A 139 0.48 -6.16 -2.81
CA LEU A 139 -0.55 -5.16 -3.00
C LEU A 139 -0.15 -4.18 -4.10
N SER A 140 -1.10 -3.79 -4.94
CA SER A 140 -0.94 -2.70 -5.89
C SER A 140 -1.46 -1.36 -5.35
N THR A 141 -1.97 -1.33 -4.09
CA THR A 141 -2.55 -0.19 -3.38
C THR A 141 -1.80 0.08 -2.08
N ALA A 142 -2.08 1.22 -1.43
CA ALA A 142 -1.68 1.48 -0.05
C ALA A 142 -2.79 1.14 0.97
N VAL A 143 -3.83 0.43 0.53
CA VAL A 143 -4.91 -0.09 1.37
C VAL A 143 -4.45 -1.40 1.98
N ILE A 144 -3.99 -1.37 3.23
CA ILE A 144 -3.43 -2.55 3.91
C ILE A 144 -4.42 -3.20 4.88
N TYR A 145 -5.59 -2.60 5.07
CA TYR A 145 -6.63 -3.10 5.96
C TYR A 145 -6.96 -4.60 5.78
N PRO A 146 -7.09 -5.14 4.55
CA PRO A 146 -7.34 -6.58 4.36
C PRO A 146 -6.23 -7.49 4.92
N CYS A 147 -5.02 -6.96 5.08
CA CYS A 147 -3.88 -7.72 5.59
C CYS A 147 -3.82 -7.78 7.13
N TYR A 148 -4.72 -7.12 7.85
CA TYR A 148 -4.71 -7.09 9.32
C TYR A 148 -5.03 -8.45 9.95
N HIS A 149 -5.80 -9.26 9.26
CA HIS A 149 -6.16 -10.61 9.73
C HIS A 149 -5.20 -11.64 9.12
N PRO A 150 -4.26 -12.18 9.89
CA PRO A 150 -3.36 -13.21 9.38
C PRO A 150 -4.15 -14.50 9.10
N LEU A 151 -3.98 -15.05 7.90
CA LEU A 151 -4.52 -16.37 7.54
C LEU A 151 -3.69 -17.49 8.15
N GLN A 152 -2.40 -17.24 8.37
CA GLN A 152 -1.44 -18.14 9.03
C GLN A 152 -0.41 -17.33 9.81
N ASP A 153 0.06 -17.89 10.94
CA ASP A 153 1.18 -17.34 11.67
C ASP A 153 2.47 -17.59 10.91
N ALA A 154 3.15 -16.52 10.51
CA ALA A 154 4.46 -16.55 9.90
C ALA A 154 5.46 -15.82 10.80
N ARG A 155 6.76 -16.23 10.75
CA ARG A 155 7.81 -15.54 11.52
C ARG A 155 7.98 -14.08 11.09
N SER A 156 7.81 -13.80 9.82
CA SER A 156 7.86 -12.45 9.25
C SER A 156 6.70 -12.24 8.28
N ARG A 157 5.99 -11.13 8.42
CA ARG A 157 4.93 -10.69 7.49
C ARG A 157 5.47 -9.54 6.66
N VAL A 158 5.43 -9.68 5.35
CA VAL A 158 5.97 -8.71 4.41
C VAL A 158 4.85 -8.11 3.57
N LEU A 159 4.73 -6.79 3.59
CA LEU A 159 3.89 -6.05 2.65
C LEU A 159 4.73 -5.67 1.43
N VAL A 160 4.35 -6.14 0.26
CA VAL A 160 5.06 -5.88 -0.99
C VAL A 160 4.23 -4.91 -1.81
N ILE A 161 4.75 -3.70 -2.05
CA ILE A 161 3.99 -2.59 -2.64
C ILE A 161 4.80 -1.87 -3.74
N PRO A 162 4.13 -1.21 -4.71
CA PRO A 162 4.81 -0.30 -5.63
C PRO A 162 5.49 0.86 -4.90
N GLY A 163 6.59 1.38 -5.46
CA GLY A 163 7.29 2.51 -4.88
C GLY A 163 6.42 3.78 -4.72
N SER A 164 5.51 4.02 -5.67
CA SER A 164 4.53 5.11 -5.61
C SER A 164 3.59 5.00 -4.39
N ARG A 165 3.28 3.78 -3.95
CA ARG A 165 2.42 3.52 -2.78
C ARG A 165 3.17 3.65 -1.46
N ALA A 166 4.50 3.49 -1.48
CA ALA A 166 5.30 3.60 -0.27
C ALA A 166 5.22 5.00 0.35
N ASN A 167 5.21 6.06 -0.46
CA ASN A 167 5.04 7.43 0.02
C ASN A 167 3.64 7.67 0.62
N LEU A 168 2.58 7.18 -0.06
CA LEU A 168 1.22 7.28 0.45
C LEU A 168 1.04 6.48 1.75
N LEU A 169 1.61 5.28 1.84
CA LEU A 169 1.58 4.48 3.06
C LEU A 169 2.32 5.18 4.22
N ALA A 170 3.47 5.80 3.93
CA ALA A 170 4.19 6.58 4.92
C ALA A 170 3.42 7.82 5.38
N TYR A 171 2.71 8.50 4.46
CA TYR A 171 1.80 9.60 4.80
C TYR A 171 0.67 9.13 5.74
N LYS A 172 0.01 8.02 5.39
CA LYS A 172 -1.04 7.42 6.24
C LYS A 172 -0.50 7.06 7.63
N LYS A 173 0.68 6.44 7.68
CA LYS A 173 1.37 6.08 8.92
C LYS A 173 1.60 7.27 9.86
N GLN A 174 1.90 8.46 9.33
CA GLN A 174 2.09 9.66 10.15
C GLN A 174 0.80 10.18 10.77
N ARG A 175 -0.34 9.94 10.12
CA ARG A 175 -1.65 10.46 10.54
C ARG A 175 -2.47 9.49 11.37
N ASP A 176 -2.25 8.20 11.21
CA ASP A 176 -2.96 7.14 11.94
C ASP A 176 -2.02 6.39 12.89
N PRO A 177 -2.11 6.65 14.21
CA PRO A 177 -1.30 5.94 15.22
C PRO A 177 -1.58 4.43 15.29
N LEU A 178 -2.80 3.97 14.96
CA LEU A 178 -3.13 2.55 14.94
C LEU A 178 -2.45 1.86 13.76
N LEU A 179 -2.52 2.46 12.58
CA LEU A 179 -1.80 2.00 11.40
C LEU A 179 -0.29 1.98 11.65
N LYS A 180 0.26 3.06 12.24
CA LYS A 180 1.68 3.13 12.61
C LYS A 180 2.08 1.97 13.50
N ASN A 181 1.35 1.74 14.59
CA ASN A 181 1.66 0.68 15.53
C ASN A 181 1.61 -0.71 14.87
N ARG A 182 0.62 -0.97 13.99
CA ARG A 182 0.51 -2.23 13.25
C ARG A 182 1.64 -2.41 12.25
N LEU A 183 1.95 -1.39 11.45
CA LEU A 183 3.06 -1.45 10.49
C LEU A 183 4.40 -1.73 11.17
N GLU A 184 4.66 -1.08 12.29
CA GLU A 184 5.94 -1.22 13.01
C GLU A 184 6.08 -2.56 13.74
N LYS A 185 4.97 -3.16 14.18
CA LYS A 185 5.00 -4.41 14.95
C LYS A 185 4.84 -5.66 14.08
N ASP A 186 3.95 -5.57 13.09
CA ASP A 186 3.44 -6.76 12.42
C ASP A 186 4.02 -6.95 11.02
N PHE A 187 4.62 -5.90 10.42
CA PHE A 187 5.01 -5.94 9.02
C PHE A 187 6.39 -5.37 8.74
N VAL A 188 7.06 -5.99 7.77
CA VAL A 188 8.16 -5.38 7.01
C VAL A 188 7.60 -4.91 5.69
N VAL A 189 7.94 -3.70 5.23
CA VAL A 189 7.47 -3.18 3.94
C VAL A 189 8.59 -3.29 2.91
N MET A 190 8.30 -3.94 1.80
CA MET A 190 9.19 -4.19 0.69
C MET A 190 8.65 -3.55 -0.59
N LYS A 191 9.46 -2.80 -1.31
CA LYS A 191 9.07 -2.17 -2.57
C LYS A 191 9.25 -3.14 -3.75
N TYR A 192 8.38 -3.10 -4.75
CA TYR A 192 8.47 -3.89 -5.99
C TYR A 192 9.86 -3.82 -6.63
N ARG A 193 10.49 -2.63 -6.59
CA ARG A 193 11.85 -2.43 -7.08
C ARG A 193 12.83 -3.39 -6.43
N LEU A 194 12.77 -3.52 -5.10
CA LEU A 194 13.67 -4.41 -4.37
C LEU A 194 13.45 -5.88 -4.76
N VAL A 195 12.21 -6.32 -4.99
CA VAL A 195 11.93 -7.68 -5.48
C VAL A 195 12.66 -7.94 -6.79
N ARG A 196 12.55 -7.01 -7.76
CA ARG A 196 13.22 -7.12 -9.07
C ARG A 196 14.75 -7.11 -8.95
N ASP A 197 15.30 -6.27 -8.07
CA ASP A 197 16.74 -6.20 -7.84
C ASP A 197 17.27 -7.51 -7.22
N LEU A 198 16.52 -8.12 -6.31
CA LEU A 198 16.88 -9.41 -5.69
C LEU A 198 16.77 -10.58 -6.66
N GLU A 199 15.77 -10.60 -7.55
CA GLU A 199 15.57 -11.65 -8.55
C GLU A 199 16.78 -11.81 -9.47
N VAL A 200 17.40 -10.69 -9.87
CA VAL A 200 18.54 -10.69 -10.79
C VAL A 200 19.90 -10.79 -10.07
N ASN A 201 19.91 -10.84 -8.75
CA ASN A 201 21.15 -10.88 -7.97
C ASN A 201 21.72 -12.30 -7.89
N PRO A 202 22.86 -12.59 -8.56
CA PRO A 202 23.45 -13.94 -8.56
C PRO A 202 24.08 -14.35 -7.22
N LEU A 203 24.29 -13.39 -6.31
CA LEU A 203 24.87 -13.63 -4.99
C LEU A 203 23.81 -13.68 -3.88
N LEU A 204 22.53 -13.77 -4.26
CA LEU A 204 21.45 -13.77 -3.29
C LEU A 204 21.55 -14.99 -2.36
N SER A 205 21.62 -14.72 -1.07
CA SER A 205 21.57 -15.72 0.01
C SER A 205 20.45 -15.36 0.98
N ARG A 206 20.10 -16.28 1.90
CA ARG A 206 19.10 -16.03 2.95
C ARG A 206 19.51 -14.86 3.86
N GLU A 207 20.79 -14.76 4.20
CA GLU A 207 21.35 -13.68 5.01
C GLU A 207 21.21 -12.34 4.29
N LEU A 208 21.64 -12.30 3.01
CA LEU A 208 21.53 -11.08 2.21
C LEU A 208 20.07 -10.65 2.02
N PHE A 209 19.16 -11.59 1.79
CA PHE A 209 17.72 -11.28 1.71
C PHE A 209 17.23 -10.63 3.00
N ASN A 210 17.56 -11.21 4.17
CA ASN A 210 17.17 -10.67 5.48
C ASN A 210 17.69 -9.25 5.74
N GLU A 211 18.90 -8.95 5.27
CA GLU A 211 19.48 -7.61 5.37
C GLU A 211 18.78 -6.62 4.43
N GLN A 212 18.58 -7.03 3.18
CA GLN A 212 18.06 -6.14 2.14
C GLN A 212 16.59 -5.72 2.37
N ILE A 213 15.75 -6.58 2.92
CA ILE A 213 14.35 -6.23 3.19
C ILE A 213 14.18 -5.11 4.23
N LEU A 214 15.23 -4.78 4.99
CA LEU A 214 15.22 -3.74 6.02
C LEU A 214 15.85 -2.41 5.56
N VAL A 215 16.49 -2.38 4.39
CA VAL A 215 17.34 -1.24 3.96
C VAL A 215 16.54 -0.04 3.47
N ASP A 216 15.36 -0.24 2.88
CA ASP A 216 14.58 0.82 2.23
C ASP A 216 13.15 0.91 2.78
N PRO A 217 12.98 1.28 4.07
CA PRO A 217 11.66 1.44 4.66
C PRO A 217 10.90 2.59 3.99
N PRO A 218 9.55 2.57 3.99
CA PRO A 218 8.78 3.68 3.46
C PRO A 218 8.95 4.92 4.34
N GLU A 219 9.48 5.97 3.75
CA GLU A 219 9.60 7.31 4.35
C GLU A 219 8.73 8.30 3.58
N TYR A 220 8.06 9.18 4.32
CA TYR A 220 7.25 10.23 3.72
C TYR A 220 8.13 11.38 3.25
N HIS A 221 8.11 11.62 1.96
CA HIS A 221 8.67 12.82 1.36
C HIS A 221 7.52 13.68 0.88
N SER A 222 7.30 14.84 1.52
CA SER A 222 6.33 15.79 1.00
C SER A 222 6.83 16.27 -0.36
N SER A 223 6.10 15.95 -1.43
CA SER A 223 6.27 16.67 -2.66
C SER A 223 5.82 18.10 -2.38
N GLN A 224 6.78 19.03 -2.29
CA GLN A 224 6.51 20.45 -2.25
C GLN A 224 6.02 20.90 -3.64
N LEU A 225 4.92 20.35 -4.11
CA LEU A 225 4.10 21.09 -5.04
C LEU A 225 3.40 22.16 -4.21
N ALA A 226 4.12 23.30 -4.05
CA ALA A 226 3.52 24.51 -3.57
C ALA A 226 2.37 24.86 -4.53
N LEU A 227 1.19 24.38 -4.21
CA LEU A 227 -0.05 24.85 -4.82
C LEU A 227 -0.35 26.20 -4.15
N PHE A 228 0.20 27.26 -4.72
CA PHE A 228 -0.22 28.63 -4.48
C PHE A 228 -1.51 28.93 -5.25
#